data_f39ce33eeb002413ce97eac8fcb15b96
#
_entry.id   f39ce33eeb002413ce97eac8fcb15b96
#
_cell.length_a   1.000
_cell.length_b   1.000
_cell.length_c   1.000
_cell.angle_alpha   90.00
_cell.angle_beta   90.00
_cell.angle_gamma   90.00
#
_symmetry.space_group_name_H-M   'P 1'
#
loop_
_entity.id
_entity.type
_entity.pdbx_description
1 polymer ?
#
loop_
_entity_poly.entity_id
_entity_poly.type
_entity_poly.pdbx_seq_one_letter_code
_entity_poly.pdbx_strand_id
1 'polypeptide(L)'
;MKIMKHLMRYEGYTTSQRVDDILDKISKYGMKSLTQLEKDFLDAHKLGREEEIHKILTKEESENVFEDDNGLFRFELQSISIHEYERHYNGILTCPDLKINGKTFKGRLSGTIIHVPATGVIIPDFFYETSNGNYDVFDFCEGNEYELDSFVDYVASELENRN
;
A
#
# COMPACT_ATOMS: atom_id res chain seq x y z
N MET A 1 -2.90 -3.60 29.89
CA MET A 1 -3.41 -2.21 29.91
C MET A 1 -2.58 -1.17 29.14
N LYS A 2 -1.30 -1.41 28.89
CA LYS A 2 -0.47 -0.50 28.05
C LYS A 2 -0.75 -0.58 26.53
N ILE A 3 -1.22 -1.71 26.04
CA ILE A 3 -1.49 -1.97 24.60
C ILE A 3 -2.71 -1.18 24.10
N MET A 4 -3.79 -1.08 24.89
CA MET A 4 -4.98 -0.32 24.50
C MET A 4 -4.76 1.19 24.33
N LYS A 5 -3.89 1.81 25.16
CA LYS A 5 -3.59 3.25 25.03
C LYS A 5 -2.76 3.59 23.77
N HIS A 6 -2.00 2.63 23.28
CA HIS A 6 -1.20 2.82 22.05
C HIS A 6 -2.06 2.65 20.79
N LEU A 7 -3.01 1.72 20.80
CA LEU A 7 -4.00 1.56 19.73
C LEU A 7 -4.89 2.81 19.60
N MET A 8 -5.44 3.32 20.71
CA MET A 8 -6.28 4.52 20.67
C MET A 8 -5.57 5.78 20.15
N ARG A 9 -4.25 5.93 20.39
CA ARG A 9 -3.47 7.03 19.81
C ARG A 9 -3.26 6.88 18.31
N TYR A 10 -3.10 5.65 17.84
CA TYR A 10 -2.90 5.35 16.41
C TYR A 10 -4.20 5.57 15.64
N GLU A 11 -5.34 5.08 16.14
CA GLU A 11 -6.66 5.28 15.56
C GLU A 11 -7.05 6.77 15.48
N GLY A 12 -6.80 7.53 16.52
CA GLY A 12 -7.08 8.98 16.54
C GLY A 12 -6.23 9.77 15.53
N TYR A 13 -4.97 9.42 15.36
CA TYR A 13 -4.09 10.04 14.39
C TYR A 13 -4.52 9.71 12.95
N THR A 14 -4.83 8.46 12.67
CA THR A 14 -5.28 7.98 11.36
C THR A 14 -6.60 8.65 10.93
N THR A 15 -7.58 8.76 11.82
CA THR A 15 -8.87 9.40 11.53
C THR A 15 -8.69 10.89 11.21
N SER A 16 -7.91 11.62 12.01
CA SER A 16 -7.67 13.05 11.80
C SER A 16 -6.94 13.31 10.49
N GLN A 17 -5.91 12.53 10.19
CA GLN A 17 -5.16 12.65 8.94
C GLN A 17 -6.03 12.30 7.73
N ARG A 18 -6.89 11.29 7.83
CA ARG A 18 -7.81 10.93 6.75
C ARG A 18 -8.82 12.04 6.46
N VAL A 19 -9.31 12.73 7.48
CA VAL A 19 -10.18 13.92 7.31
C VAL A 19 -9.43 15.01 6.54
N ASP A 20 -8.20 15.32 6.94
CA ASP A 20 -7.38 16.36 6.30
C ASP A 20 -7.11 16.02 4.82
N ASP A 21 -6.76 14.79 4.50
CA ASP A 21 -6.55 14.32 3.13
C ASP A 21 -7.81 14.48 2.26
N ILE A 22 -8.98 14.14 2.80
CA ILE A 22 -10.27 14.30 2.09
C ILE A 22 -10.61 15.78 1.89
N LEU A 23 -10.36 16.63 2.89
CA LEU A 23 -10.58 18.07 2.78
C LEU A 23 -9.64 18.71 1.75
N ASP A 24 -8.39 18.29 1.70
CA ASP A 24 -7.43 18.71 0.68
C ASP A 24 -7.88 18.29 -0.73
N LYS A 25 -8.40 17.08 -0.87
CA LYS A 25 -8.96 16.60 -2.14
C LYS A 25 -10.18 17.42 -2.57
N ILE A 26 -11.07 17.77 -1.65
CA ILE A 26 -12.22 18.66 -1.91
C ILE A 26 -11.73 20.03 -2.37
N SER A 27 -10.73 20.59 -1.69
CA SER A 27 -10.16 21.89 -2.01
C SER A 27 -9.57 21.94 -3.42
N LYS A 28 -8.90 20.88 -3.84
CA LYS A 28 -8.24 20.80 -5.16
C LYS A 28 -9.18 20.44 -6.31
N TYR A 29 -10.12 19.53 -6.06
CA TYR A 29 -10.89 18.88 -7.13
C TYR A 29 -12.40 18.99 -6.95
N GLY A 30 -12.88 19.57 -5.84
CA GLY A 30 -14.28 19.73 -5.51
C GLY A 30 -14.94 18.46 -4.93
N MET A 31 -16.14 18.61 -4.39
CA MET A 31 -16.93 17.53 -3.77
C MET A 31 -17.23 16.35 -4.70
N LYS A 32 -17.27 16.59 -6.01
CA LYS A 32 -17.58 15.54 -7.00
C LYS A 32 -16.45 14.53 -7.18
N SER A 33 -15.24 14.86 -6.73
CA SER A 33 -14.07 13.97 -6.79
C SER A 33 -14.06 12.90 -5.71
N LEU A 34 -14.96 13.00 -4.72
CA LEU A 34 -15.02 12.05 -3.61
C LEU A 34 -15.66 10.74 -4.05
N THR A 35 -15.02 9.64 -3.65
CA THR A 35 -15.59 8.30 -3.72
C THR A 35 -16.78 8.16 -2.73
N GLN A 36 -17.60 7.13 -2.90
CA GLN A 36 -18.69 6.87 -1.96
C GLN A 36 -18.17 6.58 -0.55
N LEU A 37 -17.07 5.84 -0.43
CA LEU A 37 -16.41 5.53 0.85
C LEU A 37 -15.92 6.80 1.57
N GLU A 38 -15.33 7.75 0.85
CA GLU A 38 -14.89 9.04 1.42
C GLU A 38 -16.08 9.88 1.91
N LYS A 39 -17.20 9.85 1.20
CA LYS A 39 -18.44 10.52 1.64
C LYS A 39 -19.00 9.88 2.90
N ASP A 40 -19.12 8.56 2.92
CA ASP A 40 -19.60 7.79 4.07
C ASP A 40 -18.71 8.02 5.30
N PHE A 41 -17.39 8.09 5.10
CA PHE A 41 -16.42 8.42 6.15
C PHE A 41 -16.66 9.82 6.74
N LEU A 42 -16.82 10.84 5.89
CA LEU A 42 -17.10 12.20 6.35
C LEU A 42 -18.42 12.29 7.10
N ASP A 43 -19.45 11.61 6.63
CA ASP A 43 -20.77 11.59 7.28
C ASP A 43 -20.71 10.88 8.64
N ALA A 44 -20.01 9.74 8.71
CA ALA A 44 -19.79 9.02 9.97
C ALA A 44 -18.96 9.87 10.96
N HIS A 45 -17.93 10.55 10.49
CA HIS A 45 -17.11 11.45 11.30
C HIS A 45 -17.92 12.65 11.83
N LYS A 46 -18.72 13.30 10.98
CA LYS A 46 -19.59 14.42 11.37
C LYS A 46 -20.61 14.03 12.44
N LEU A 47 -21.12 12.81 12.38
CA LEU A 47 -22.13 12.29 13.31
C LEU A 47 -21.52 11.61 14.54
N GLY A 48 -20.18 11.54 14.65
CA GLY A 48 -19.48 10.91 15.77
C GLY A 48 -19.69 9.39 15.85
N ARG A 49 -19.91 8.72 14.70
CA ARG A 49 -20.16 7.27 14.64
C ARG A 49 -18.86 6.48 14.56
N GLU A 50 -18.18 6.33 15.68
CA GLU A 50 -16.85 5.70 15.75
C GLU A 50 -16.81 4.27 15.19
N GLU A 51 -17.86 3.46 15.42
CA GLU A 51 -17.93 2.09 14.88
C GLU A 51 -18.01 2.06 13.35
N GLU A 52 -18.73 3.00 12.74
CA GLU A 52 -18.80 3.11 11.27
C GLU A 52 -17.49 3.59 10.68
N ILE A 53 -16.83 4.57 11.32
CA ILE A 53 -15.50 5.03 10.95
C ILE A 53 -14.52 3.86 10.96
N HIS A 54 -14.50 3.08 12.04
CA HIS A 54 -13.63 1.93 12.17
C HIS A 54 -13.88 0.88 11.06
N LYS A 55 -15.14 0.59 10.75
CA LYS A 55 -15.49 -0.33 9.64
C LYS A 55 -15.01 0.18 8.29
N ILE A 56 -15.15 1.48 8.02
CA ILE A 56 -14.71 2.10 6.76
C ILE A 56 -13.19 2.03 6.65
N LEU A 57 -12.45 2.40 7.71
CA LEU A 57 -10.99 2.35 7.73
C LEU A 57 -10.47 0.92 7.57
N THR A 58 -11.06 -0.05 8.26
CA THR A 58 -10.70 -1.47 8.12
C THR A 58 -10.95 -1.99 6.71
N LYS A 59 -12.03 -1.55 6.07
CA LYS A 59 -12.32 -1.90 4.68
C LYS A 59 -11.30 -1.29 3.73
N GLU A 60 -10.96 0.00 3.88
CA GLU A 60 -9.93 0.67 3.09
C GLU A 60 -8.56 -0.01 3.25
N GLU A 61 -8.19 -0.37 4.49
CA GLU A 61 -6.94 -1.11 4.74
C GLU A 61 -6.95 -2.47 4.04
N SER A 62 -8.04 -3.23 4.09
CA SER A 62 -8.13 -4.52 3.42
C SER A 62 -8.13 -4.42 1.89
N GLU A 63 -8.68 -3.36 1.33
CA GLU A 63 -8.66 -3.10 -0.12
C GLU A 63 -7.27 -2.70 -0.63
N ASN A 64 -6.40 -2.19 0.24
CA ASN A 64 -5.05 -1.77 -0.10
C ASN A 64 -3.97 -2.83 0.19
N VAL A 65 -4.37 -4.00 0.65
CA VAL A 65 -3.47 -5.13 0.92
C VAL A 65 -3.71 -6.24 -0.10
N PHE A 66 -2.63 -6.67 -0.74
CA PHE A 66 -2.63 -7.75 -1.73
C PHE A 66 -1.72 -8.86 -1.20
N GLU A 67 -2.16 -10.10 -1.31
CA GLU A 67 -1.39 -11.28 -0.93
C GLU A 67 -1.45 -12.30 -2.06
N ASP A 68 -0.36 -13.04 -2.28
CA ASP A 68 -0.37 -14.16 -3.18
C ASP A 68 -1.04 -15.40 -2.54
N ASP A 69 -1.49 -16.34 -3.36
CA ASP A 69 -2.22 -17.52 -2.91
C ASP A 69 -1.41 -18.42 -1.96
N ASN A 70 -0.10 -18.33 -2.00
CA ASN A 70 0.81 -19.11 -1.16
C ASN A 70 1.25 -18.37 0.10
N GLY A 71 0.87 -17.10 0.26
CA GLY A 71 1.30 -16.24 1.36
C GLY A 71 2.80 -15.91 1.33
N LEU A 72 3.43 -16.00 0.15
CA LEU A 72 4.85 -15.72 -0.05
C LEU A 72 5.13 -14.23 -0.14
N PHE A 73 4.25 -13.50 -0.83
CA PHE A 73 4.34 -12.05 -1.05
C PHE A 73 3.12 -11.33 -0.49
N ARG A 74 3.36 -10.14 0.04
CA ARG A 74 2.31 -9.23 0.48
C ARG A 74 2.70 -7.81 0.08
N PHE A 75 1.79 -7.09 -0.56
CA PHE A 75 1.98 -5.68 -0.90
C PHE A 75 0.92 -4.83 -0.21
N GLU A 76 1.36 -3.80 0.50
CA GLU A 76 0.52 -2.81 1.17
C GLU A 76 0.63 -1.49 0.40
N LEU A 77 -0.40 -1.16 -0.39
CA LEU A 77 -0.46 0.09 -1.14
C LEU A 77 -0.60 1.28 -0.19
N GLN A 78 0.26 2.27 -0.32
CA GLN A 78 0.24 3.52 0.46
C GLN A 78 -0.26 4.70 -0.35
N SER A 79 0.14 4.81 -1.61
CA SER A 79 -0.28 5.89 -2.50
C SER A 79 -0.16 5.50 -3.97
N ILE A 80 -0.90 6.21 -4.80
CA ILE A 80 -0.81 6.12 -6.26
C ILE A 80 -0.39 7.48 -6.79
N SER A 81 0.61 7.49 -7.66
CA SER A 81 1.01 8.68 -8.40
C SER A 81 1.07 8.40 -9.89
N ILE A 82 0.76 9.40 -10.69
CA ILE A 82 0.75 9.30 -12.15
C ILE A 82 1.82 10.25 -12.69
N HIS A 83 2.75 9.70 -13.45
CA HIS A 83 3.84 10.41 -14.09
C HIS A 83 3.76 10.22 -15.61
N GLU A 84 3.29 11.22 -16.33
CA GLU A 84 3.12 11.19 -17.80
C GLU A 84 2.37 9.95 -18.30
N TYR A 85 3.10 8.88 -18.60
CA TYR A 85 2.57 7.61 -19.14
C TYR A 85 2.71 6.43 -18.18
N GLU A 86 3.17 6.69 -16.95
CA GLU A 86 3.44 5.68 -15.94
C GLU A 86 2.51 5.84 -14.74
N ARG A 87 2.08 4.74 -14.18
CA ARG A 87 1.39 4.67 -12.89
C ARG A 87 2.30 4.07 -11.86
N HIS A 88 2.52 4.79 -10.77
CA HIS A 88 3.37 4.38 -9.67
C HIS A 88 2.51 3.99 -8.47
N TYR A 89 2.52 2.73 -8.13
CA TYR A 89 1.87 2.19 -6.95
C TYR A 89 2.90 2.09 -5.83
N ASN A 90 2.94 3.10 -4.98
CA ASN A 90 3.92 3.22 -3.90
C ASN A 90 3.44 2.44 -2.68
N GLY A 91 4.31 1.67 -2.07
CA GLY A 91 3.92 0.87 -0.92
C GLY A 91 5.04 0.06 -0.30
N ILE A 92 4.65 -0.94 0.47
CA ILE A 92 5.56 -1.85 1.16
C ILE A 92 5.33 -3.26 0.64
N LEU A 93 6.38 -3.83 0.06
CA LEU A 93 6.41 -5.22 -0.34
C LEU A 93 7.05 -6.05 0.78
N THR A 94 6.34 -7.05 1.25
CA THR A 94 6.87 -8.10 2.13
C THR A 94 7.12 -9.35 1.29
N CYS A 95 8.32 -9.87 1.35
CA CYS A 95 8.78 -11.05 0.62
C CYS A 95 9.55 -11.99 1.56
N PRO A 96 9.97 -13.18 1.10
CA PRO A 96 10.76 -14.10 1.93
C PRO A 96 12.01 -13.45 2.51
N ASP A 97 12.37 -13.81 3.73
CA ASP A 97 13.56 -13.27 4.38
C ASP A 97 14.83 -13.65 3.63
N LEU A 98 15.69 -12.65 3.40
CA LEU A 98 17.00 -12.81 2.78
C LEU A 98 18.05 -13.16 3.82
N LYS A 99 18.91 -14.11 3.52
CA LYS A 99 20.10 -14.44 4.32
C LYS A 99 21.37 -13.95 3.61
N ILE A 100 22.04 -12.97 4.20
CA ILE A 100 23.32 -12.45 3.71
C ILE A 100 24.37 -12.65 4.79
N ASN A 101 25.46 -13.33 4.48
CA ASN A 101 26.56 -13.61 5.42
C ASN A 101 26.10 -14.19 6.76
N GLY A 102 25.10 -15.10 6.73
CA GLY A 102 24.56 -15.75 7.93
C GLY A 102 23.61 -14.90 8.76
N LYS A 103 23.35 -13.66 8.36
CA LYS A 103 22.34 -12.78 8.99
C LYS A 103 21.05 -12.80 8.18
N THR A 104 19.92 -12.91 8.87
CA THR A 104 18.60 -12.80 8.26
C THR A 104 18.14 -11.35 8.25
N PHE A 105 17.82 -10.85 7.06
CA PHE A 105 17.19 -9.56 6.85
C PHE A 105 15.69 -9.77 6.63
N LYS A 106 14.86 -8.93 7.21
CA LYS A 106 13.42 -8.97 6.97
C LYS A 106 13.15 -8.54 5.53
N GLY A 107 12.46 -9.36 4.77
CA GLY A 107 12.07 -9.08 3.40
C GLY A 107 10.93 -8.04 3.29
N ARG A 108 11.06 -6.91 4.00
CA ARG A 108 10.11 -5.81 3.99
C ARG A 108 10.75 -4.59 3.35
N LEU A 109 10.31 -4.26 2.15
CA LEU A 109 10.90 -3.26 1.27
C LEU A 109 9.91 -2.15 0.98
N SER A 110 10.31 -0.90 1.17
CA SER A 110 9.57 0.25 0.67
C SER A 110 9.96 0.53 -0.77
N GLY A 111 8.99 0.81 -1.62
CA GLY A 111 9.26 1.10 -3.02
C GLY A 111 7.99 1.24 -3.84
N THR A 112 8.09 0.90 -5.11
CA THR A 112 7.06 1.20 -6.10
C THR A 112 6.89 0.05 -7.08
N ILE A 113 5.65 -0.28 -7.42
CA ILE A 113 5.33 -1.03 -8.64
C ILE A 113 5.05 0.00 -9.73
N ILE A 114 5.89 0.04 -10.76
CA ILE A 114 5.75 0.93 -11.90
C ILE A 114 5.01 0.18 -13.00
N HIS A 115 3.89 0.73 -13.46
CA HIS A 115 3.11 0.19 -14.55
C HIS A 115 3.05 1.20 -15.71
N VAL A 116 3.38 0.74 -16.91
CA VAL A 116 3.28 1.49 -18.16
C VAL A 116 2.11 0.95 -18.98
N PRO A 117 0.89 1.51 -18.86
CA PRO A 117 -0.32 0.94 -19.48
C PRO A 117 -0.21 0.78 -21.00
N ALA A 118 0.48 1.69 -21.69
CA ALA A 118 0.63 1.67 -23.14
C ALA A 118 1.39 0.43 -23.66
N THR A 119 2.28 -0.13 -22.86
CA THR A 119 3.11 -1.29 -23.24
C THR A 119 2.81 -2.55 -22.42
N GLY A 120 2.05 -2.40 -21.33
CA GLY A 120 1.80 -3.46 -20.36
C GLY A 120 3.02 -3.84 -19.53
N VAL A 121 4.10 -3.03 -19.57
CA VAL A 121 5.32 -3.30 -18.79
C VAL A 121 5.05 -2.96 -17.32
N ILE A 122 5.42 -3.88 -16.43
CA ILE A 122 5.34 -3.74 -14.98
C ILE A 122 6.73 -3.98 -14.39
N ILE A 123 7.18 -3.07 -13.54
CA ILE A 123 8.52 -3.10 -12.95
C ILE A 123 8.41 -2.97 -11.44
N PRO A 124 8.85 -3.96 -10.66
CA PRO A 124 8.99 -3.82 -9.22
C PRO A 124 10.30 -3.07 -8.89
N ASP A 125 10.16 -1.87 -8.32
CA ASP A 125 11.28 -0.99 -7.95
C ASP A 125 11.34 -0.88 -6.42
N PHE A 126 11.93 -1.90 -5.78
CA PHE A 126 12.08 -2.00 -4.33
C PHE A 126 13.53 -2.31 -3.97
N PHE A 127 14.06 -1.56 -3.01
CA PHE A 127 15.43 -1.69 -2.55
C PHE A 127 15.54 -1.75 -1.04
N TYR A 128 16.56 -2.46 -0.56
CA TYR A 128 16.98 -2.45 0.83
C TYR A 128 18.41 -1.93 0.92
N GLU A 129 18.57 -0.78 1.56
CA GLU A 129 19.86 -0.14 1.73
C GLU A 129 20.53 -0.60 3.05
N THR A 130 21.79 -1.00 2.95
CA THR A 130 22.63 -1.32 4.11
C THR A 130 23.96 -0.60 4.01
N SER A 131 24.74 -0.57 5.11
CA SER A 131 26.10 -0.04 5.12
C SER A 131 27.04 -0.82 4.16
N ASN A 132 26.66 -2.03 3.75
CA ASN A 132 27.48 -2.92 2.91
C ASN A 132 27.02 -2.97 1.44
N GLY A 133 25.95 -2.25 1.08
CA GLY A 133 25.44 -2.19 -0.28
C GLY A 133 23.92 -2.10 -0.35
N ASN A 134 23.43 -1.96 -1.57
CA ASN A 134 22.01 -1.97 -1.89
C ASN A 134 21.64 -3.34 -2.46
N TYR A 135 20.54 -3.87 -1.97
CA TYR A 135 19.95 -5.12 -2.43
C TYR A 135 18.60 -4.81 -3.04
N ASP A 136 18.35 -5.27 -4.24
CA ASP A 136 17.06 -5.12 -4.89
C ASP A 136 16.08 -6.26 -4.51
N VAL A 137 14.84 -6.15 -4.94
CA VAL A 137 13.81 -7.15 -4.64
C VAL A 137 14.19 -8.55 -5.16
N PHE A 138 14.95 -8.66 -6.24
CA PHE A 138 15.36 -9.93 -6.81
C PHE A 138 16.37 -10.65 -5.91
N ASP A 139 17.21 -9.91 -5.16
CA ASP A 139 18.09 -10.50 -4.15
C ASP A 139 17.31 -11.21 -3.04
N PHE A 140 16.12 -10.65 -2.66
CA PHE A 140 15.22 -11.26 -1.67
C PHE A 140 14.42 -12.44 -2.21
N CYS A 141 14.25 -12.51 -3.52
CA CYS A 141 13.37 -13.46 -4.18
C CYS A 141 14.12 -14.51 -4.97
N GLU A 142 15.42 -14.70 -4.72
CA GLU A 142 16.24 -15.71 -5.38
C GLU A 142 15.57 -17.10 -5.32
N GLY A 143 15.26 -17.66 -6.50
CA GLY A 143 14.49 -18.90 -6.64
C GLY A 143 12.97 -18.74 -6.66
N ASN A 144 12.44 -17.51 -6.51
CA ASN A 144 11.00 -17.20 -6.58
C ASN A 144 10.72 -16.00 -7.50
N GLU A 145 11.59 -15.77 -8.49
CA GLU A 145 11.46 -14.60 -9.40
C GLU A 145 10.19 -14.66 -10.24
N TYR A 146 9.81 -15.86 -10.67
CA TYR A 146 8.56 -16.07 -11.43
C TYR A 146 7.32 -15.78 -10.60
N GLU A 147 7.32 -16.21 -9.35
CA GLU A 147 6.25 -15.94 -8.39
C GLU A 147 6.15 -14.45 -8.08
N LEU A 148 7.27 -13.75 -7.97
CA LEU A 148 7.31 -12.31 -7.80
C LEU A 148 6.69 -11.59 -9.00
N ASP A 149 7.14 -11.92 -10.23
CA ASP A 149 6.59 -11.31 -11.44
C ASP A 149 5.08 -11.53 -11.54
N SER A 150 4.63 -12.76 -11.32
CA SER A 150 3.19 -13.08 -11.32
C SER A 150 2.40 -12.30 -10.26
N PHE A 151 2.99 -12.09 -9.09
CA PHE A 151 2.36 -11.33 -8.02
C PHE A 151 2.26 -9.85 -8.33
N VAL A 152 3.33 -9.22 -8.86
CA VAL A 152 3.32 -7.79 -9.25
C VAL A 152 2.34 -7.55 -10.41
N ASP A 153 2.25 -8.46 -11.37
CA ASP A 153 1.27 -8.41 -12.45
C ASP A 153 -0.17 -8.46 -11.91
N TYR A 154 -0.42 -9.35 -10.96
CA TYR A 154 -1.71 -9.45 -10.28
C TYR A 154 -2.08 -8.13 -9.57
N VAL A 155 -1.16 -7.57 -8.76
CA VAL A 155 -1.39 -6.31 -8.03
C VAL A 155 -1.70 -5.17 -8.99
N ALA A 156 -0.90 -5.01 -10.05
CA ALA A 156 -1.11 -3.97 -11.04
C ALA A 156 -2.47 -4.12 -11.75
N SER A 157 -2.85 -5.33 -12.13
CA SER A 157 -4.14 -5.61 -12.76
C SER A 157 -5.33 -5.29 -11.86
N GLU A 158 -5.24 -5.65 -10.58
CA GLU A 158 -6.29 -5.35 -9.60
C GLU A 158 -6.45 -3.83 -9.40
N LEU A 159 -5.33 -3.09 -9.33
CA LEU A 159 -5.35 -1.64 -9.16
C LEU A 159 -5.84 -0.91 -10.42
N GLU A 160 -5.56 -1.43 -11.62
CA GLU A 160 -6.11 -0.92 -12.88
C GLU A 160 -7.64 -1.08 -12.93
N ASN A 161 -8.16 -2.22 -12.52
CA ASN A 161 -9.60 -2.52 -12.55
C ASN A 161 -10.42 -1.67 -11.56
N ARG A 162 -9.77 -1.02 -10.59
CA ARG A 162 -10.42 -0.11 -9.62
C ARG A 162 -10.57 1.33 -10.12
N ASN A 163 -9.86 1.69 -11.18
CA ASN A 163 -9.88 2.99 -11.82
C ASN A 163 -10.79 2.97 -13.05
#